data_c736704b0e47174ebec050c474c75e70
#
_entry.id   c736704b0e47174ebec050c474c75e70
#
_cell.length_a   1.000
_cell.length_b   1.000
_cell.length_c   1.000
_cell.angle_alpha   90.00
_cell.angle_beta   90.00
_cell.angle_gamma   90.00
#
_symmetry.space_group_name_H-M   'P 1'
#
loop_
_entity.id
_entity.type
_entity.pdbx_description
1 polymer ?
#
loop_
_entity_poly.entity_id
_entity_poly.type
_entity_poly.pdbx_seq_one_letter_code
_entity_poly.pdbx_strand_id
1 'polypeptide(L)'
;MQLRHPFSVHTDKINWQQLNENPNAIDLLEQNLDKVDWNYLSRNPNAIPILERNLDKVLWSCLSRNPNAIHILEQNLDKVDWFCLSGNPNTIHILEQNLDKVSWNMLSGNPNTIHILEQNLDKVSWYCLSSNPNAIHLLEQNLNKVNWGSLSENQNAIPILEQHLDKVKWRLLSRNQNAIHILEQNLDKVDWENIWTNQSIFEEEYLLK
;
A
#
# COMPACT_ATOMS: atom_id res chain seq x y z
N MET A 1 6.35 -14.85 22.50
CA MET A 1 5.67 -16.12 22.03
C MET A 1 6.74 -17.15 21.72
N GLN A 2 6.65 -18.37 22.22
CA GLN A 2 7.65 -19.42 21.96
C GLN A 2 7.27 -20.23 20.72
N LEU A 3 8.28 -20.78 20.01
CA LEU A 3 8.04 -21.71 18.91
C LEU A 3 7.25 -22.93 19.41
N ARG A 4 6.23 -23.35 18.63
CA ARG A 4 5.48 -24.57 18.93
C ARG A 4 6.39 -25.80 18.76
N HIS A 5 6.27 -26.78 19.66
CA HIS A 5 6.84 -28.09 19.41
C HIS A 5 6.10 -28.77 18.22
N PRO A 6 6.79 -29.37 17.24
CA PRO A 6 8.22 -29.77 17.19
C PRO A 6 9.20 -28.69 16.61
N PHE A 7 8.76 -27.49 16.21
CA PHE A 7 9.62 -26.51 15.55
C PHE A 7 10.76 -26.01 16.45
N SER A 8 10.56 -25.99 17.77
CA SER A 8 11.58 -25.56 18.74
C SER A 8 12.84 -26.45 18.79
N VAL A 9 12.77 -27.68 18.24
CA VAL A 9 13.92 -28.59 18.16
C VAL A 9 14.73 -28.46 16.86
N HIS A 10 14.29 -27.60 15.93
CA HIS A 10 14.88 -27.38 14.61
C HIS A 10 15.34 -25.93 14.40
N THR A 11 15.88 -25.31 15.43
CA THR A 11 16.33 -23.90 15.38
C THR A 11 17.50 -23.68 14.41
N ASP A 12 18.22 -24.73 14.06
CA ASP A 12 19.25 -24.74 13.02
C ASP A 12 18.70 -24.51 11.59
N LYS A 13 17.40 -24.76 11.41
CA LYS A 13 16.68 -24.60 10.12
C LYS A 13 15.92 -23.27 9.98
N ILE A 14 16.07 -22.36 10.94
CA ILE A 14 15.37 -21.08 10.91
C ILE A 14 15.84 -20.25 9.72
N ASN A 15 14.89 -19.84 8.87
CA ASN A 15 15.14 -18.80 7.86
C ASN A 15 14.98 -17.43 8.54
N TRP A 16 16.08 -16.87 9.02
CA TRP A 16 16.11 -15.61 9.74
C TRP A 16 15.58 -14.44 8.92
N GLN A 17 15.82 -14.42 7.59
CA GLN A 17 15.33 -13.37 6.72
C GLN A 17 13.78 -13.32 6.72
N GLN A 18 13.14 -14.46 6.50
CA GLN A 18 11.68 -14.54 6.53
C GLN A 18 11.10 -14.31 7.94
N LEU A 19 11.85 -14.71 8.97
CA LEU A 19 11.43 -14.52 10.35
C LEU A 19 11.34 -13.03 10.74
N ASN A 20 12.21 -12.17 10.19
CA ASN A 20 12.19 -10.73 10.46
C ASN A 20 10.87 -10.04 10.03
N GLU A 21 10.20 -10.56 9.00
CA GLU A 21 8.91 -10.04 8.53
C GLU A 21 7.72 -10.58 9.33
N ASN A 22 7.92 -11.64 10.13
CA ASN A 22 6.85 -12.25 10.91
C ASN A 22 6.52 -11.42 12.17
N PRO A 23 5.33 -10.79 12.27
CA PRO A 23 4.97 -9.95 13.41
C PRO A 23 4.86 -10.72 14.74
N ASN A 24 4.75 -12.05 14.69
CA ASN A 24 4.67 -12.91 15.89
C ASN A 24 6.04 -13.43 16.36
N ALA A 25 7.12 -13.12 15.66
CA ALA A 25 8.46 -13.62 15.97
C ALA A 25 9.30 -12.71 16.89
N ILE A 26 8.73 -11.60 17.38
CA ILE A 26 9.45 -10.52 18.05
C ILE A 26 10.29 -11.01 19.23
N ASP A 27 9.73 -11.85 20.11
CA ASP A 27 10.46 -12.39 21.28
C ASP A 27 11.68 -13.23 20.87
N LEU A 28 11.58 -13.99 19.76
CA LEU A 28 12.68 -14.78 19.25
C LEU A 28 13.74 -13.93 18.58
N LEU A 29 13.33 -12.91 17.85
CA LEU A 29 14.24 -11.94 17.21
C LEU A 29 15.00 -11.11 18.27
N GLU A 30 14.33 -10.68 19.34
CA GLU A 30 14.93 -9.96 20.44
C GLU A 30 16.05 -10.76 21.14
N GLN A 31 15.87 -12.08 21.25
CA GLN A 31 16.88 -12.99 21.83
C GLN A 31 18.05 -13.30 20.89
N ASN A 32 17.97 -12.92 19.60
CA ASN A 32 18.95 -13.26 18.57
C ASN A 32 19.28 -12.07 17.66
N LEU A 33 19.56 -10.93 18.25
CA LEU A 33 19.82 -9.66 17.53
C LEU A 33 21.05 -9.71 16.62
N ASP A 34 21.95 -10.67 16.82
CA ASP A 34 23.10 -10.96 15.96
C ASP A 34 22.71 -11.57 14.60
N LYS A 35 21.51 -12.15 14.51
CA LYS A 35 20.95 -12.81 13.30
C LYS A 35 19.89 -11.98 12.58
N VAL A 36 19.55 -10.83 13.13
CA VAL A 36 18.51 -9.95 12.60
C VAL A 36 18.99 -9.22 11.34
N ASP A 37 18.16 -9.22 10.31
CA ASP A 37 18.29 -8.29 9.20
C ASP A 37 17.50 -7.01 9.50
N TRP A 38 18.20 -5.92 9.77
CA TRP A 38 17.61 -4.65 10.20
C TRP A 38 16.75 -3.98 9.11
N ASN A 39 16.96 -4.31 7.81
CA ASN A 39 16.13 -3.82 6.72
C ASN A 39 14.70 -4.37 6.83
N TYR A 40 14.59 -5.69 7.03
CA TYR A 40 13.29 -6.36 7.18
C TYR A 40 12.66 -6.03 8.54
N LEU A 41 13.46 -6.03 9.61
CA LEU A 41 12.96 -5.70 10.94
C LEU A 41 12.40 -4.27 11.01
N SER A 42 13.03 -3.30 10.33
CA SER A 42 12.55 -1.91 10.29
C SER A 42 11.14 -1.76 9.69
N ARG A 43 10.72 -2.71 8.84
CA ARG A 43 9.35 -2.75 8.27
C ARG A 43 8.35 -3.47 9.16
N ASN A 44 8.82 -4.30 10.10
CA ASN A 44 7.94 -5.11 10.94
C ASN A 44 7.18 -4.22 11.94
N PRO A 45 5.83 -4.14 11.86
CA PRO A 45 5.05 -3.22 12.68
C PRO A 45 5.10 -3.55 14.18
N ASN A 46 5.42 -4.79 14.54
CA ASN A 46 5.50 -5.23 15.94
C ASN A 46 6.92 -5.13 16.52
N ALA A 47 7.93 -4.76 15.71
CA ALA A 47 9.31 -4.66 16.16
C ALA A 47 9.67 -3.32 16.82
N ILE A 48 8.71 -2.42 17.00
CA ILE A 48 8.94 -1.06 17.51
C ILE A 48 9.80 -1.04 18.79
N PRO A 49 9.55 -1.87 19.83
CA PRO A 49 10.37 -1.86 21.04
C PRO A 49 11.85 -2.25 20.83
N ILE A 50 12.12 -3.09 19.81
CA ILE A 50 13.49 -3.46 19.43
C ILE A 50 14.14 -2.30 18.67
N LEU A 51 13.40 -1.68 17.73
CA LEU A 51 13.89 -0.60 16.87
C LEU A 51 14.24 0.66 17.69
N GLU A 52 13.41 1.02 18.66
CA GLU A 52 13.66 2.15 19.58
C GLU A 52 14.98 2.04 20.33
N ARG A 53 15.37 0.84 20.73
CA ARG A 53 16.60 0.56 21.47
C ARG A 53 17.83 0.43 20.56
N ASN A 54 17.64 0.42 19.22
CA ASN A 54 18.70 0.18 18.24
C ASN A 54 18.59 1.15 17.04
N LEU A 55 18.35 2.43 17.29
CA LEU A 55 18.18 3.45 16.24
C LEU A 55 19.40 3.66 15.36
N ASP A 56 20.57 3.23 15.82
CA ASP A 56 21.83 3.22 15.06
C ASP A 56 21.84 2.16 13.94
N LYS A 57 20.98 1.14 14.04
CA LYS A 57 20.92 0.01 13.10
C LYS A 57 19.72 0.05 12.16
N VAL A 58 18.71 0.86 12.44
CA VAL A 58 17.49 0.91 11.63
C VAL A 58 17.77 1.43 10.22
N LEU A 59 17.08 0.87 9.22
CA LEU A 59 17.03 1.47 7.90
C LEU A 59 15.88 2.49 7.84
N TRP A 60 16.22 3.78 7.85
CA TRP A 60 15.26 4.88 7.93
C TRP A 60 14.21 4.89 6.80
N SER A 61 14.59 4.49 5.57
CA SER A 61 13.64 4.36 4.47
C SER A 61 12.59 3.27 4.70
N CYS A 62 12.96 2.16 5.35
CA CYS A 62 12.04 1.11 5.75
C CYS A 62 11.19 1.53 6.95
N LEU A 63 11.81 2.18 7.95
CA LEU A 63 11.13 2.67 9.13
C LEU A 63 10.08 3.75 8.78
N SER A 64 10.38 4.63 7.82
CA SER A 64 9.45 5.67 7.35
C SER A 64 8.17 5.10 6.72
N ARG A 65 8.20 3.87 6.25
CA ARG A 65 7.00 3.14 5.77
C ARG A 65 6.28 2.35 6.86
N ASN A 66 6.91 2.15 8.01
CA ASN A 66 6.33 1.36 9.10
C ASN A 66 5.17 2.12 9.75
N PRO A 67 3.92 1.61 9.69
CA PRO A 67 2.74 2.34 10.17
C PRO A 67 2.73 2.54 11.70
N ASN A 68 3.53 1.77 12.44
CA ASN A 68 3.58 1.83 13.91
C ASN A 68 4.79 2.63 14.43
N ALA A 69 5.68 3.12 13.54
CA ALA A 69 6.90 3.83 13.94
C ALA A 69 6.72 5.34 14.12
N ILE A 70 5.50 5.86 14.16
CA ILE A 70 5.18 7.30 14.06
C ILE A 70 5.95 8.11 15.10
N HIS A 71 5.93 7.72 16.37
CA HIS A 71 6.61 8.44 17.46
C HIS A 71 8.14 8.46 17.32
N ILE A 72 8.75 7.41 16.73
CA ILE A 72 10.18 7.40 16.41
C ILE A 72 10.47 8.40 15.30
N LEU A 73 9.61 8.43 14.27
CA LEU A 73 9.77 9.30 13.10
C LEU A 73 9.60 10.77 13.48
N GLU A 74 8.63 11.11 14.32
CA GLU A 74 8.43 12.47 14.87
C GLU A 74 9.65 13.03 15.60
N GLN A 75 10.33 12.16 16.34
CA GLN A 75 11.51 12.55 17.13
C GLN A 75 12.80 12.62 16.28
N ASN A 76 12.77 12.16 15.02
CA ASN A 76 13.94 12.03 14.16
C ASN A 76 13.68 12.52 12.73
N LEU A 77 13.00 13.66 12.56
CA LEU A 77 12.62 14.20 11.25
C LEU A 77 13.82 14.56 10.34
N ASP A 78 15.01 14.66 10.91
CA ASP A 78 16.27 14.84 10.19
C ASP A 78 16.76 13.56 9.48
N LYS A 79 16.24 12.38 9.90
CA LYS A 79 16.66 11.07 9.39
C LYS A 79 15.61 10.38 8.52
N VAL A 80 14.35 10.85 8.55
CA VAL A 80 13.26 10.21 7.79
C VAL A 80 13.50 10.28 6.28
N ASP A 81 13.10 9.24 5.59
CA ASP A 81 12.98 9.25 4.14
C ASP A 81 11.61 9.84 3.76
N TRP A 82 11.59 11.09 3.30
CA TRP A 82 10.37 11.82 2.97
C TRP A 82 9.58 11.20 1.83
N PHE A 83 10.25 10.54 0.86
CA PHE A 83 9.57 9.78 -0.20
C PHE A 83 8.75 8.63 0.39
N CYS A 84 9.37 7.82 1.26
CA CYS A 84 8.71 6.71 1.93
C CYS A 84 7.63 7.18 2.91
N LEU A 85 7.91 8.24 3.68
CA LEU A 85 7.02 8.83 4.66
C LEU A 85 5.72 9.35 4.02
N SER A 86 5.82 9.97 2.84
CA SER A 86 4.66 10.52 2.10
C SER A 86 3.64 9.44 1.72
N GLY A 87 4.08 8.20 1.57
CA GLY A 87 3.19 7.07 1.29
C GLY A 87 2.65 6.36 2.54
N ASN A 88 3.12 6.72 3.73
CA ASN A 88 2.67 6.10 4.97
C ASN A 88 1.32 6.70 5.42
N PRO A 89 0.24 5.91 5.51
CA PRO A 89 -1.10 6.44 5.79
C PRO A 89 -1.26 7.03 7.19
N ASN A 90 -0.34 6.74 8.12
CA ASN A 90 -0.44 7.16 9.53
C ASN A 90 0.38 8.43 9.84
N THR A 91 1.07 9.02 8.86
CA THR A 91 1.98 10.17 9.08
C THR A 91 1.41 11.52 8.65
N ILE A 92 0.11 11.62 8.44
CA ILE A 92 -0.55 12.80 7.84
C ILE A 92 -0.18 14.10 8.56
N HIS A 93 -0.23 14.12 9.88
CA HIS A 93 0.10 15.30 10.70
C HIS A 93 1.56 15.75 10.55
N ILE A 94 2.51 14.82 10.30
CA ILE A 94 3.91 15.15 9.99
C ILE A 94 3.99 15.79 8.59
N LEU A 95 3.27 15.21 7.62
CA LEU A 95 3.27 15.67 6.22
C LEU A 95 2.67 17.06 6.09
N GLU A 96 1.55 17.35 6.77
CA GLU A 96 0.90 18.68 6.79
C GLU A 96 1.84 19.80 7.26
N GLN A 97 2.70 19.51 8.22
CA GLN A 97 3.65 20.47 8.76
C GLN A 97 4.93 20.62 7.92
N ASN A 98 5.13 19.77 6.89
CA ASN A 98 6.36 19.69 6.11
C ASN A 98 6.10 19.54 4.60
N LEU A 99 5.13 20.27 4.06
CA LEU A 99 4.74 20.16 2.64
C LEU A 99 5.84 20.55 1.65
N ASP A 100 6.89 21.21 2.11
CA ASP A 100 8.09 21.53 1.34
C ASP A 100 9.00 20.31 1.11
N LYS A 101 8.84 19.24 1.90
CA LYS A 101 9.67 18.03 1.87
C LYS A 101 8.97 16.81 1.28
N VAL A 102 7.63 16.83 1.16
CA VAL A 102 6.86 15.66 0.73
C VAL A 102 7.14 15.27 -0.72
N SER A 103 7.02 13.98 -0.99
CA SER A 103 6.91 13.47 -2.37
C SER A 103 5.46 13.54 -2.82
N TRP A 104 5.13 14.48 -3.71
CA TRP A 104 3.76 14.65 -4.24
C TRP A 104 3.26 13.41 -4.98
N ASN A 105 4.17 12.61 -5.60
CA ASN A 105 3.80 11.34 -6.21
C ASN A 105 3.26 10.35 -5.19
N MET A 106 4.01 10.15 -4.08
CA MET A 106 3.61 9.23 -3.03
C MET A 106 2.39 9.74 -2.27
N LEU A 107 2.33 11.06 -2.02
CA LEU A 107 1.21 11.71 -1.38
C LEU A 107 -0.09 11.54 -2.19
N SER A 108 -0.02 11.68 -3.53
CA SER A 108 -1.18 11.51 -4.40
C SER A 108 -1.78 10.10 -4.36
N GLY A 109 -0.95 9.09 -4.11
CA GLY A 109 -1.41 7.71 -3.95
C GLY A 109 -1.86 7.35 -2.53
N ASN A 110 -1.58 8.19 -1.53
CA ASN A 110 -1.92 7.94 -0.14
C ASN A 110 -3.42 8.24 0.10
N PRO A 111 -4.24 7.25 0.49
CA PRO A 111 -5.69 7.44 0.60
C PRO A 111 -6.13 8.42 1.69
N ASN A 112 -5.25 8.72 2.66
CA ASN A 112 -5.57 9.58 3.80
C ASN A 112 -5.20 11.06 3.59
N THR A 113 -4.62 11.42 2.42
CA THR A 113 -4.11 12.79 2.16
C THR A 113 -5.01 13.64 1.27
N ILE A 114 -6.22 13.22 0.97
CA ILE A 114 -7.12 13.87 0.00
C ILE A 114 -7.28 15.37 0.29
N HIS A 115 -7.50 15.76 1.53
CA HIS A 115 -7.66 17.17 1.95
C HIS A 115 -6.41 18.04 1.66
N ILE A 116 -5.19 17.44 1.70
CA ILE A 116 -3.95 18.13 1.30
C ILE A 116 -3.92 18.29 -0.22
N LEU A 117 -4.32 17.24 -0.95
CA LEU A 117 -4.30 17.23 -2.41
C LEU A 117 -5.31 18.21 -3.00
N GLU A 118 -6.50 18.35 -2.41
CA GLU A 118 -7.52 19.33 -2.80
C GLU A 118 -6.99 20.77 -2.79
N GLN A 119 -6.16 21.09 -1.82
CA GLN A 119 -5.57 22.42 -1.68
C GLN A 119 -4.34 22.64 -2.56
N ASN A 120 -3.82 21.60 -3.23
CA ASN A 120 -2.56 21.62 -3.97
C ASN A 120 -2.66 20.89 -5.32
N LEU A 121 -3.76 21.06 -6.06
CA LEU A 121 -4.03 20.35 -7.33
C LEU A 121 -2.99 20.63 -8.44
N ASP A 122 -2.21 21.69 -8.31
CA ASP A 122 -1.09 22.02 -9.20
C ASP A 122 0.13 21.11 -9.01
N LYS A 123 0.23 20.42 -7.85
CA LYS A 123 1.36 19.57 -7.47
C LYS A 123 1.06 18.08 -7.56
N VAL A 124 -0.21 17.68 -7.68
CA VAL A 124 -0.59 16.26 -7.66
C VAL A 124 -0.07 15.49 -8.86
N SER A 125 0.30 14.25 -8.63
CA SER A 125 0.53 13.26 -9.67
C SER A 125 -0.80 12.65 -10.08
N TRP A 126 -1.36 13.07 -11.22
CA TRP A 126 -2.64 12.53 -11.72
C TRP A 126 -2.58 11.03 -12.00
N TYR A 127 -1.40 10.49 -12.33
CA TYR A 127 -1.17 9.05 -12.45
C TYR A 127 -1.44 8.34 -11.12
N CYS A 128 -0.79 8.77 -10.04
CA CYS A 128 -0.96 8.17 -8.71
C CYS A 128 -2.36 8.46 -8.14
N LEU A 129 -2.88 9.69 -8.35
CA LEU A 129 -4.21 10.08 -7.89
C LEU A 129 -5.31 9.22 -8.53
N SER A 130 -5.17 8.85 -9.80
CA SER A 130 -6.14 7.99 -10.50
C SER A 130 -6.23 6.58 -9.90
N SER A 131 -5.19 6.11 -9.22
CA SER A 131 -5.19 4.84 -8.47
C SER A 131 -5.71 4.99 -7.05
N ASN A 132 -5.84 6.23 -6.53
CA ASN A 132 -6.24 6.47 -5.14
C ASN A 132 -7.75 6.24 -4.97
N PRO A 133 -8.18 5.26 -4.14
CA PRO A 133 -9.59 4.92 -4.02
C PRO A 133 -10.45 6.03 -3.40
N ASN A 134 -9.83 6.95 -2.66
CA ASN A 134 -10.53 8.04 -1.98
C ASN A 134 -10.58 9.33 -2.82
N ALA A 135 -9.95 9.36 -4.01
CA ALA A 135 -9.85 10.56 -4.84
C ALA A 135 -10.96 10.69 -5.89
N ILE A 136 -12.00 9.85 -5.88
CA ILE A 136 -13.00 9.75 -6.96
C ILE A 136 -13.63 11.12 -7.28
N HIS A 137 -14.05 11.88 -6.29
CA HIS A 137 -14.64 13.21 -6.48
C HIS A 137 -13.70 14.23 -7.14
N LEU A 138 -12.38 14.16 -6.84
CA LEU A 138 -11.37 15.00 -7.52
C LEU A 138 -11.17 14.59 -8.97
N LEU A 139 -11.22 13.28 -9.25
CA LEU A 139 -11.08 12.74 -10.60
C LEU A 139 -12.28 13.08 -11.47
N GLU A 140 -13.51 13.03 -10.95
CA GLU A 140 -14.74 13.46 -11.64
C GLU A 140 -14.69 14.92 -12.06
N GLN A 141 -14.15 15.77 -11.21
CA GLN A 141 -14.01 17.21 -11.51
C GLN A 141 -12.87 17.53 -12.50
N ASN A 142 -11.97 16.58 -12.77
CA ASN A 142 -10.75 16.79 -13.56
C ASN A 142 -10.50 15.69 -14.61
N LEU A 143 -11.55 15.22 -15.30
CA LEU A 143 -11.49 14.10 -16.25
C LEU A 143 -10.47 14.28 -17.38
N ASN A 144 -10.11 15.52 -17.71
CA ASN A 144 -9.10 15.83 -18.70
C ASN A 144 -7.65 15.55 -18.25
N LYS A 145 -7.44 15.34 -16.93
CA LYS A 145 -6.13 15.04 -16.33
C LYS A 145 -5.98 13.59 -15.89
N VAL A 146 -7.08 12.83 -15.86
CA VAL A 146 -7.12 11.45 -15.38
C VAL A 146 -6.22 10.53 -16.19
N ASN A 147 -5.48 9.66 -15.52
CA ASN A 147 -4.85 8.51 -16.15
C ASN A 147 -5.84 7.35 -16.24
N TRP A 148 -6.40 7.10 -17.41
CA TRP A 148 -7.43 6.09 -17.63
C TRP A 148 -6.93 4.66 -17.39
N GLY A 149 -5.62 4.39 -17.50
CA GLY A 149 -5.03 3.11 -17.13
C GLY A 149 -5.18 2.86 -15.63
N SER A 150 -4.63 3.75 -14.82
CA SER A 150 -4.71 3.66 -13.35
C SER A 150 -6.17 3.68 -12.86
N LEU A 151 -7.03 4.49 -13.51
CA LEU A 151 -8.45 4.55 -13.17
C LEU A 151 -9.18 3.23 -13.44
N SER A 152 -8.85 2.53 -14.53
CA SER A 152 -9.47 1.24 -14.86
C SER A 152 -9.18 0.14 -13.81
N GLU A 153 -8.07 0.25 -13.08
CA GLU A 153 -7.74 -0.65 -11.96
C GLU A 153 -8.34 -0.20 -10.63
N ASN A 154 -8.78 1.08 -10.52
CA ASN A 154 -9.36 1.61 -9.30
C ASN A 154 -10.77 1.07 -9.06
N GLN A 155 -10.94 0.27 -8.02
CA GLN A 155 -12.22 -0.39 -7.71
C GLN A 155 -13.36 0.58 -7.37
N ASN A 156 -13.04 1.79 -6.92
CA ASN A 156 -14.04 2.81 -6.58
C ASN A 156 -14.42 3.70 -7.78
N ALA A 157 -13.73 3.57 -8.92
CA ALA A 157 -13.93 4.42 -10.09
C ALA A 157 -15.01 3.91 -11.06
N ILE A 158 -15.75 2.86 -10.71
CA ILE A 158 -16.75 2.25 -11.58
C ILE A 158 -17.74 3.27 -12.13
N PRO A 159 -18.34 4.21 -11.36
CA PRO A 159 -19.28 5.19 -11.89
C PRO A 159 -18.68 6.10 -12.98
N ILE A 160 -17.39 6.42 -12.91
CA ILE A 160 -16.70 7.20 -13.94
C ILE A 160 -16.46 6.33 -15.19
N LEU A 161 -16.06 5.07 -14.99
CA LEU A 161 -15.72 4.16 -16.09
C LEU A 161 -16.94 3.79 -16.93
N GLU A 162 -18.12 3.62 -16.31
CA GLU A 162 -19.41 3.37 -16.99
C GLU A 162 -19.80 4.51 -17.95
N GLN A 163 -19.50 5.75 -17.55
CA GLN A 163 -19.82 6.92 -18.35
C GLN A 163 -18.80 7.17 -19.47
N HIS A 164 -17.64 6.50 -19.46
CA HIS A 164 -16.51 6.74 -20.36
C HIS A 164 -15.89 5.46 -20.91
N LEU A 165 -16.74 4.53 -21.39
CA LEU A 165 -16.31 3.22 -21.92
C LEU A 165 -15.34 3.32 -23.11
N ASP A 166 -15.36 4.44 -23.84
CA ASP A 166 -14.42 4.75 -24.93
C ASP A 166 -12.97 4.96 -24.43
N LYS A 167 -12.77 5.32 -23.16
CA LYS A 167 -11.46 5.60 -22.55
C LYS A 167 -10.93 4.46 -21.69
N VAL A 168 -11.77 3.50 -21.36
CA VAL A 168 -11.41 2.34 -20.52
C VAL A 168 -10.24 1.55 -21.12
N LYS A 169 -9.33 1.14 -20.26
CA LYS A 169 -8.26 0.20 -20.58
C LYS A 169 -8.72 -1.22 -20.23
N TRP A 170 -9.40 -1.88 -21.17
CA TRP A 170 -10.08 -3.16 -20.98
C TRP A 170 -9.20 -4.25 -20.38
N ARG A 171 -7.91 -4.32 -20.75
CA ARG A 171 -6.93 -5.22 -20.14
C ARG A 171 -6.82 -5.02 -18.62
N LEU A 172 -6.82 -3.77 -18.15
CA LEU A 172 -6.70 -3.42 -16.75
C LEU A 172 -8.05 -3.56 -16.03
N LEU A 173 -9.15 -3.18 -16.72
CA LEU A 173 -10.50 -3.35 -16.20
C LEU A 173 -10.83 -4.83 -15.96
N SER A 174 -10.34 -5.75 -16.79
CA SER A 174 -10.58 -7.19 -16.63
C SER A 174 -10.07 -7.73 -15.28
N ARG A 175 -9.12 -7.05 -14.62
CA ARG A 175 -8.63 -7.39 -13.28
C ARG A 175 -9.42 -6.72 -12.16
N ASN A 176 -10.24 -5.70 -12.48
CA ASN A 176 -10.98 -4.93 -11.49
C ASN A 176 -12.19 -5.72 -11.01
N GLN A 177 -12.19 -6.13 -9.74
CA GLN A 177 -13.23 -6.99 -9.16
C GLN A 177 -14.62 -6.34 -9.14
N ASN A 178 -14.68 -5.00 -9.08
CA ASN A 178 -15.94 -4.28 -9.06
C ASN A 178 -16.52 -4.01 -10.47
N ALA A 179 -15.79 -4.37 -11.54
CA ALA A 179 -16.18 -4.09 -12.91
C ALA A 179 -16.91 -5.24 -13.61
N ILE A 180 -17.30 -6.32 -12.92
CA ILE A 180 -17.88 -7.53 -13.53
C ILE A 180 -19.07 -7.20 -14.42
N HIS A 181 -20.02 -6.40 -13.98
CA HIS A 181 -21.19 -6.03 -14.76
C HIS A 181 -20.86 -5.25 -16.06
N ILE A 182 -19.77 -4.43 -16.04
CA ILE A 182 -19.30 -3.76 -17.26
C ILE A 182 -18.72 -4.80 -18.23
N LEU A 183 -17.95 -5.77 -17.72
CA LEU A 183 -17.30 -6.82 -18.52
C LEU A 183 -18.35 -7.76 -19.14
N GLU A 184 -19.37 -8.16 -18.39
CA GLU A 184 -20.49 -8.98 -18.88
C GLU A 184 -21.26 -8.32 -20.03
N GLN A 185 -21.41 -7.01 -20.00
CA GLN A 185 -22.07 -6.25 -21.06
C GLN A 185 -21.16 -5.98 -22.28
N ASN A 186 -19.84 -6.28 -22.19
CA ASN A 186 -18.86 -5.98 -23.21
C ASN A 186 -17.88 -7.15 -23.43
N LEU A 187 -18.39 -8.37 -23.59
CA LEU A 187 -17.59 -9.61 -23.71
C LEU A 187 -16.58 -9.58 -24.87
N ASP A 188 -16.88 -8.82 -25.93
CA ASP A 188 -15.99 -8.61 -27.07
C ASP A 188 -14.71 -7.81 -26.73
N LYS A 189 -14.70 -7.10 -25.59
CA LYS A 189 -13.59 -6.26 -25.12
C LYS A 189 -12.85 -6.84 -23.93
N VAL A 190 -13.35 -7.93 -23.35
CA VAL A 190 -12.71 -8.61 -22.21
C VAL A 190 -11.33 -9.14 -22.60
N ASP A 191 -10.34 -8.85 -21.78
CA ASP A 191 -9.03 -9.47 -21.87
C ASP A 191 -9.06 -10.85 -21.21
N TRP A 192 -9.24 -11.89 -22.03
CA TRP A 192 -9.39 -13.27 -21.60
C TRP A 192 -8.11 -13.88 -20.97
N GLU A 193 -6.94 -13.25 -21.13
CA GLU A 193 -5.72 -13.67 -20.42
C GLU A 193 -5.72 -13.16 -18.97
N ASN A 194 -6.23 -11.95 -18.75
CA ASN A 194 -6.18 -11.30 -17.43
C ASN A 194 -7.42 -11.54 -16.58
N ILE A 195 -8.59 -11.84 -17.18
CA ILE A 195 -9.86 -12.01 -16.45
C ILE A 195 -9.78 -13.12 -15.39
N TRP A 196 -8.98 -14.15 -15.61
CA TRP A 196 -8.84 -15.29 -14.69
C TRP A 196 -8.18 -14.93 -13.35
N THR A 197 -7.59 -13.75 -13.24
CA THR A 197 -7.07 -13.21 -11.97
C THR A 197 -8.14 -12.44 -11.18
N ASN A 198 -9.29 -12.16 -11.79
CA ASN A 198 -10.40 -11.48 -11.16
C ASN A 198 -11.27 -12.48 -10.39
N GLN A 199 -11.26 -12.39 -9.05
CA GLN A 199 -11.98 -13.35 -8.20
C GLN A 199 -13.49 -13.23 -8.32
N SER A 200 -14.02 -12.09 -8.77
CA SER A 200 -15.46 -11.86 -8.88
C SER A 200 -16.12 -12.50 -10.11
N ILE A 201 -15.36 -13.19 -10.98
CA ILE A 201 -15.93 -14.00 -12.06
C ILE A 201 -16.54 -15.33 -11.58
N PHE A 202 -16.27 -15.70 -10.31
CA PHE A 202 -16.83 -16.91 -9.70
C PHE A 202 -18.04 -16.52 -8.87
N GLU A 203 -19.19 -17.14 -9.13
CA GLU A 203 -20.38 -16.94 -8.33
C GLU A 203 -20.26 -17.62 -6.95
N GLU A 204 -20.75 -16.98 -5.89
CA GLU A 204 -20.70 -17.52 -4.52
C GLU A 204 -21.61 -18.75 -4.30
N GLU A 205 -22.43 -19.15 -5.27
CA GLU A 205 -23.44 -20.20 -5.11
C GLU A 205 -22.88 -21.61 -4.82
N TYR A 206 -21.58 -21.85 -4.92
CA TYR A 206 -21.00 -23.18 -4.68
C TYR A 206 -20.57 -23.45 -3.23
N LEU A 207 -20.75 -22.52 -2.30
CA LEU A 207 -20.35 -22.71 -0.89
C LEU A 207 -21.49 -23.18 0.05
N LEU A 208 -22.69 -23.46 -0.46
CA LEU A 208 -23.86 -23.88 0.33
C LEU A 208 -24.40 -25.28 -0.04
N LYS A 209 -23.51 -26.23 -0.42
CA LYS A 209 -23.92 -27.64 -0.51
C LYS A 209 -22.97 -28.55 0.25
#